data_a960228b0a8c8b2e2d208f074984e4de
#
_entry.id   a960228b0a8c8b2e2d208f074984e4de
#
_cell.length_a   1.000
_cell.length_b   1.000
_cell.length_c   1.000
_cell.angle_alpha   90.00
_cell.angle_beta   90.00
_cell.angle_gamma   90.00
#
_symmetry.space_group_name_H-M   'P 1'
#
loop_
_entity.id
_entity.type
_entity.pdbx_description
1 polymer ?
#
loop_
_entity_poly.entity_id
_entity_poly.type
_entity_poly.pdbx_seq_one_letter_code
_entity_poly.pdbx_strand_id
1 'polypeptide(L)'
;MKNHVLRPLWVAIGFVALILLARYVLVPSDFGVQGDSFTFNYHRASNVEEWKNSPGVSYLGSEVCVECHDENGEKLASSPHSIIPCENCHGPGKDHPETENPETMTIDRSRNLCLRCHADLSYSNSSRAALPAIDPNEHNVDSVCVECHDSHNPDLEDM
;
A
#
# COMPACT_ATOMS: atom_id res chain seq x y z
N MET A 1 63.21 15.73 -10.02
CA MET A 1 62.82 15.05 -8.76
C MET A 1 61.56 14.25 -9.05
N LYS A 2 61.58 12.96 -8.88
CA LYS A 2 60.44 12.08 -9.21
C LYS A 2 59.43 12.16 -8.05
N ASN A 3 58.21 12.58 -8.34
CA ASN A 3 57.14 12.81 -7.36
C ASN A 3 56.58 11.51 -6.76
N HIS A 4 57.45 10.66 -6.23
CA HIS A 4 57.06 9.37 -5.65
C HIS A 4 56.15 9.52 -4.44
N VAL A 5 56.31 10.59 -3.69
CA VAL A 5 55.53 10.91 -2.47
C VAL A 5 54.05 11.20 -2.82
N LEU A 6 53.79 11.73 -4.03
CA LEU A 6 52.41 12.09 -4.45
C LEU A 6 51.65 10.94 -5.16
N ARG A 7 52.30 9.79 -5.45
CA ARG A 7 51.63 8.69 -6.13
C ARG A 7 50.42 8.16 -5.38
N PRO A 8 50.47 7.92 -4.05
CA PRO A 8 49.30 7.48 -3.31
C PRO A 8 48.13 8.48 -3.37
N LEU A 9 48.46 9.77 -3.35
CA LEU A 9 47.47 10.84 -3.47
C LEU A 9 46.76 10.81 -4.82
N TRP A 10 47.49 10.63 -5.91
CA TRP A 10 46.86 10.52 -7.26
C TRP A 10 46.03 9.28 -7.42
N VAL A 11 46.41 8.16 -6.80
CA VAL A 11 45.62 6.96 -6.78
C VAL A 11 44.31 7.18 -6.02
N ALA A 12 44.38 7.81 -4.84
CA ALA A 12 43.20 8.12 -4.04
C ALA A 12 42.24 9.09 -4.79
N ILE A 13 42.77 10.14 -5.41
CA ILE A 13 41.99 11.08 -6.22
C ILE A 13 41.33 10.34 -7.39
N GLY A 14 42.05 9.46 -8.09
CA GLY A 14 41.51 8.66 -9.17
C GLY A 14 40.38 7.74 -8.73
N PHE A 15 40.51 7.14 -7.55
CA PHE A 15 39.48 6.28 -6.98
C PHE A 15 38.21 7.07 -6.58
N VAL A 16 38.38 8.23 -5.96
CA VAL A 16 37.27 9.14 -5.64
C VAL A 16 36.57 9.61 -6.91
N ALA A 17 37.35 10.01 -7.93
CA ALA A 17 36.79 10.44 -9.21
C ALA A 17 36.00 9.31 -9.91
N LEU A 18 36.51 8.08 -9.84
CA LEU A 18 35.82 6.91 -10.37
C LEU A 18 34.48 6.66 -9.64
N ILE A 19 34.47 6.75 -8.32
CA ILE A 19 33.24 6.60 -7.51
C ILE A 19 32.22 7.68 -7.88
N LEU A 20 32.65 8.94 -7.99
CA LEU A 20 31.76 10.06 -8.36
C LEU A 20 31.21 9.89 -9.78
N LEU A 21 32.05 9.44 -10.72
CA LEU A 21 31.63 9.15 -12.09
C LEU A 21 30.62 8.00 -12.11
N ALA A 22 30.91 6.91 -11.40
CA ALA A 22 29.99 5.77 -11.31
C ALA A 22 28.65 6.20 -10.70
N ARG A 23 28.68 7.01 -9.64
CA ARG A 23 27.45 7.58 -9.05
C ARG A 23 26.69 8.43 -10.07
N TYR A 24 27.37 9.30 -10.79
CA TYR A 24 26.73 10.17 -11.77
C TYR A 24 26.06 9.39 -12.92
N VAL A 25 26.67 8.28 -13.36
CA VAL A 25 26.17 7.49 -14.50
C VAL A 25 25.11 6.48 -14.06
N LEU A 26 25.28 5.85 -12.88
CA LEU A 26 24.46 4.71 -12.47
C LEU A 26 23.29 5.09 -11.56
N VAL A 27 23.37 6.23 -10.85
CA VAL A 27 22.29 6.65 -9.94
C VAL A 27 21.35 7.59 -10.69
N PRO A 28 20.07 7.29 -10.79
CA PRO A 28 19.08 8.16 -11.41
C PRO A 28 19.05 9.54 -10.71
N SER A 29 18.78 10.59 -11.49
CA SER A 29 18.76 11.98 -10.98
C SER A 29 17.65 12.24 -9.96
N ASP A 30 16.61 11.41 -9.99
CA ASP A 30 15.45 11.46 -9.09
C ASP A 30 15.58 10.53 -7.88
N PHE A 31 16.76 9.91 -7.68
CA PHE A 31 17.01 9.06 -6.52
C PHE A 31 17.37 9.91 -5.28
N GLY A 32 16.65 9.66 -4.20
CA GLY A 32 16.88 10.33 -2.92
C GLY A 32 15.57 10.63 -2.18
N VAL A 33 15.64 11.47 -1.15
CA VAL A 33 14.46 11.96 -0.43
C VAL A 33 13.78 13.03 -1.28
N GLN A 34 12.52 12.78 -1.63
CA GLN A 34 11.72 13.64 -2.50
C GLN A 34 10.37 13.94 -1.81
N GLY A 35 10.24 15.17 -1.29
CA GLY A 35 9.00 15.67 -0.70
C GLY A 35 8.58 15.00 0.62
N ASP A 36 7.41 15.39 1.11
CA ASP A 36 6.91 15.02 2.44
C ASP A 36 6.11 13.70 2.46
N SER A 37 5.82 13.11 1.32
CA SER A 37 4.93 11.94 1.19
C SER A 37 5.61 10.61 1.52
N PHE A 38 6.93 10.56 1.58
CA PHE A 38 7.68 9.35 1.90
C PHE A 38 8.65 9.58 3.04
N THR A 39 8.62 8.70 4.03
CA THR A 39 9.56 8.67 5.16
C THR A 39 10.82 7.87 4.87
N PHE A 40 10.88 7.17 3.75
CA PHE A 40 12.07 6.44 3.31
C PHE A 40 13.14 7.39 2.78
N ASN A 41 14.36 7.27 3.30
CA ASN A 41 15.46 8.18 2.94
C ASN A 41 15.96 8.03 1.50
N TYR A 42 15.72 6.90 0.85
CA TYR A 42 16.24 6.62 -0.49
C TYR A 42 15.19 5.95 -1.35
N HIS A 43 14.64 6.66 -2.31
CA HIS A 43 13.70 6.13 -3.30
C HIS A 43 13.84 6.92 -4.62
N ARG A 44 13.32 6.35 -5.70
CA ARG A 44 13.16 7.05 -6.99
C ARG A 44 11.81 7.76 -6.99
N ALA A 45 11.80 9.06 -7.21
CA ALA A 45 10.55 9.82 -7.30
C ALA A 45 9.71 9.38 -8.49
N SER A 46 10.33 9.10 -9.65
CA SER A 46 9.65 8.60 -10.84
C SER A 46 9.00 7.23 -10.66
N ASN A 47 9.43 6.45 -9.67
CA ASN A 47 8.84 5.13 -9.41
C ASN A 47 7.35 5.22 -9.06
N VAL A 48 6.95 6.24 -8.31
CA VAL A 48 5.53 6.47 -7.97
C VAL A 48 4.72 6.77 -9.23
N GLU A 49 5.27 7.60 -10.13
CA GLU A 49 4.63 7.92 -11.42
C GLU A 49 4.60 6.70 -12.36
N GLU A 50 5.65 5.91 -12.38
CA GLU A 50 5.69 4.65 -13.14
C GLU A 50 4.58 3.69 -12.67
N TRP A 51 4.38 3.57 -11.36
CA TRP A 51 3.30 2.75 -10.81
C TRP A 51 1.91 3.29 -11.14
N LYS A 52 1.68 4.60 -10.99
CA LYS A 52 0.40 5.23 -11.34
C LYS A 52 0.04 5.09 -12.82
N ASN A 53 1.05 5.12 -13.69
CA ASN A 53 0.87 5.08 -15.14
C ASN A 53 1.11 3.67 -15.71
N SER A 54 1.32 2.65 -14.88
CA SER A 54 1.56 1.29 -15.36
C SER A 54 0.31 0.76 -16.06
N PRO A 55 0.45 0.24 -17.30
CA PRO A 55 -0.65 -0.40 -18.00
C PRO A 55 -1.02 -1.71 -17.30
N GLY A 56 -1.92 -1.69 -16.39
CA GLY A 56 -2.31 -2.83 -15.54
C GLY A 56 -2.77 -2.41 -14.15
N VAL A 57 -2.48 -1.18 -13.75
CA VAL A 57 -3.13 -0.58 -12.56
C VAL A 57 -4.55 -0.19 -12.96
N SER A 58 -5.50 -0.83 -12.33
CA SER A 58 -6.91 -0.75 -12.69
C SER A 58 -7.75 -0.19 -11.55
N TYR A 59 -7.13 0.59 -10.66
CA TYR A 59 -7.80 1.25 -9.54
C TYR A 59 -8.40 2.58 -9.98
N LEU A 60 -9.66 2.80 -9.61
CA LEU A 60 -10.43 4.00 -9.95
C LEU A 60 -10.52 5.00 -8.80
N GLY A 61 -10.42 4.51 -7.56
CA GLY A 61 -10.70 5.30 -6.37
C GLY A 61 -12.15 5.22 -5.91
N SER A 62 -12.37 5.46 -4.63
CA SER A 62 -13.68 5.32 -4.00
C SER A 62 -14.71 6.31 -4.53
N GLU A 63 -14.29 7.48 -5.01
CA GLU A 63 -15.16 8.53 -5.54
C GLU A 63 -16.00 8.02 -6.70
N VAL A 64 -15.42 7.21 -7.60
CA VAL A 64 -16.16 6.64 -8.74
C VAL A 64 -17.18 5.60 -8.26
N CYS A 65 -16.83 4.83 -7.25
CA CYS A 65 -17.72 3.78 -6.73
C CYS A 65 -18.98 4.36 -6.08
N VAL A 66 -18.84 5.43 -5.31
CA VAL A 66 -19.97 6.04 -4.57
C VAL A 66 -20.93 6.82 -5.45
N GLU A 67 -20.62 7.09 -6.71
CA GLU A 67 -21.55 7.66 -7.68
C GLU A 67 -22.78 6.75 -7.93
N CYS A 68 -22.59 5.42 -7.79
CA CYS A 68 -23.66 4.44 -7.95
C CYS A 68 -23.96 3.69 -6.65
N HIS A 69 -22.99 3.57 -5.72
CA HIS A 69 -23.09 2.85 -4.46
C HIS A 69 -23.07 3.80 -3.25
N ASP A 70 -23.90 4.85 -3.30
CA ASP A 70 -23.98 5.90 -2.28
C ASP A 70 -24.30 5.36 -0.88
N GLU A 71 -25.25 4.43 -0.73
CA GLU A 71 -25.60 3.83 0.55
C GLU A 71 -24.38 3.11 1.21
N ASN A 72 -23.59 2.39 0.42
CA ASN A 72 -22.40 1.71 0.91
C ASN A 72 -21.30 2.72 1.26
N GLY A 73 -21.20 3.80 0.48
CA GLY A 73 -20.30 4.91 0.74
C GLY A 73 -20.62 5.60 2.07
N GLU A 74 -21.89 5.88 2.34
CA GLU A 74 -22.33 6.50 3.59
C GLU A 74 -22.08 5.60 4.81
N LYS A 75 -22.38 4.30 4.71
CA LYS A 75 -22.07 3.33 5.75
C LYS A 75 -20.57 3.29 6.05
N LEU A 76 -19.75 3.19 5.01
CA LEU A 76 -18.29 3.13 5.15
C LEU A 76 -17.76 4.43 5.76
N ALA A 77 -18.25 5.59 5.32
CA ALA A 77 -17.82 6.90 5.81
C ALA A 77 -18.12 7.10 7.32
N SER A 78 -19.17 6.47 7.83
CA SER A 78 -19.53 6.51 9.26
C SER A 78 -18.79 5.47 10.11
N SER A 79 -18.04 4.58 9.50
CA SER A 79 -17.39 3.45 10.16
C SER A 79 -15.90 3.70 10.45
N PRO A 80 -15.28 2.91 11.34
CA PRO A 80 -13.83 2.90 11.52
C PRO A 80 -13.03 2.57 10.24
N HIS A 81 -13.68 1.99 9.23
CA HIS A 81 -13.10 1.68 7.92
C HIS A 81 -13.13 2.85 6.92
N SER A 82 -13.58 4.04 7.32
CA SER A 82 -13.73 5.21 6.43
C SER A 82 -12.48 5.61 5.65
N ILE A 83 -11.30 5.24 6.16
CA ILE A 83 -10.00 5.49 5.50
C ILE A 83 -9.61 4.41 4.48
N ILE A 84 -10.38 3.33 4.37
CA ILE A 84 -10.05 2.18 3.52
C ILE A 84 -10.76 2.34 2.18
N PRO A 85 -10.03 2.43 1.06
CA PRO A 85 -10.66 2.45 -0.27
C PRO A 85 -11.46 1.19 -0.57
N CYS A 86 -12.56 1.33 -1.30
CA CYS A 86 -13.45 0.23 -1.69
C CYS A 86 -12.69 -0.92 -2.35
N GLU A 87 -11.75 -0.59 -3.21
CA GLU A 87 -10.95 -1.54 -3.98
C GLU A 87 -9.94 -2.35 -3.14
N ASN A 88 -9.69 -1.97 -1.89
CA ASN A 88 -8.88 -2.80 -0.99
C ASN A 88 -9.56 -4.12 -0.63
N CYS A 89 -10.88 -4.13 -0.63
CA CYS A 89 -11.69 -5.31 -0.36
C CYS A 89 -12.25 -5.92 -1.65
N HIS A 90 -12.67 -5.08 -2.59
CA HIS A 90 -13.34 -5.50 -3.82
C HIS A 90 -12.41 -5.71 -5.01
N GLY A 91 -11.12 -5.39 -4.87
CA GLY A 91 -10.18 -5.44 -5.99
C GLY A 91 -10.36 -4.30 -7.00
N PRO A 92 -9.52 -4.25 -8.04
CA PRO A 92 -9.54 -3.18 -9.03
C PRO A 92 -10.84 -3.17 -9.84
N GLY A 93 -11.47 -1.99 -9.92
CA GLY A 93 -12.81 -1.81 -10.49
C GLY A 93 -12.89 -1.23 -11.88
N LYS A 94 -11.77 -1.13 -12.61
CA LYS A 94 -11.67 -0.38 -13.88
C LYS A 94 -12.77 -0.69 -14.90
N ASP A 95 -13.09 -1.97 -15.07
CA ASP A 95 -14.03 -2.41 -16.10
C ASP A 95 -15.49 -2.45 -15.62
N HIS A 96 -15.70 -2.30 -14.30
CA HIS A 96 -17.03 -2.42 -13.71
C HIS A 96 -17.99 -1.28 -14.09
N PRO A 97 -17.60 0.02 -14.01
CA PRO A 97 -18.52 1.11 -14.36
C PRO A 97 -19.00 1.09 -15.80
N GLU A 98 -18.16 0.61 -16.71
CA GLU A 98 -18.52 0.54 -18.14
C GLU A 98 -19.46 -0.62 -18.46
N THR A 99 -19.32 -1.73 -17.74
CA THR A 99 -20.08 -2.96 -18.01
C THR A 99 -21.28 -3.13 -17.10
N GLU A 100 -21.29 -2.48 -15.94
CA GLU A 100 -22.26 -2.68 -14.84
C GLU A 100 -22.42 -4.18 -14.46
N ASN A 101 -21.45 -5.00 -14.86
CA ASN A 101 -21.47 -6.44 -14.60
C ASN A 101 -20.86 -6.73 -13.22
N PRO A 102 -21.64 -7.25 -12.25
CA PRO A 102 -21.12 -7.58 -10.91
C PRO A 102 -20.01 -8.63 -10.94
N GLU A 103 -19.91 -9.46 -11.98
CA GLU A 103 -18.86 -10.47 -12.11
C GLU A 103 -17.47 -9.87 -12.34
N THR A 104 -17.39 -8.59 -12.73
CA THR A 104 -16.13 -7.88 -12.90
C THR A 104 -15.53 -7.43 -11.57
N MET A 105 -16.29 -7.53 -10.48
CA MET A 105 -15.84 -7.19 -9.13
C MET A 105 -15.66 -8.44 -8.27
N THR A 106 -14.67 -8.40 -7.39
CA THR A 106 -14.48 -9.47 -6.40
C THR A 106 -15.37 -9.25 -5.18
N ILE A 107 -16.16 -10.26 -4.83
CA ILE A 107 -16.91 -10.31 -3.58
C ILE A 107 -16.33 -11.43 -2.73
N ASP A 108 -15.19 -11.18 -2.12
CA ASP A 108 -14.56 -12.12 -1.19
C ASP A 108 -15.23 -12.03 0.19
N ARG A 109 -15.88 -13.11 0.60
CA ARG A 109 -16.52 -13.24 1.93
C ARG A 109 -15.71 -14.13 2.86
N SER A 110 -14.54 -14.58 2.44
CA SER A 110 -13.71 -15.45 3.26
C SER A 110 -13.20 -14.73 4.51
N ARG A 111 -12.96 -15.50 5.56
CA ARG A 111 -12.29 -15.00 6.76
C ARG A 111 -10.94 -14.34 6.47
N ASN A 112 -10.24 -14.85 5.46
CA ASN A 112 -8.90 -14.36 5.09
C ASN A 112 -8.91 -12.89 4.66
N LEU A 113 -9.99 -12.41 4.06
CA LEU A 113 -10.12 -10.98 3.71
C LEU A 113 -9.96 -10.09 4.94
N CYS A 114 -10.69 -10.39 6.00
CA CYS A 114 -10.68 -9.61 7.25
C CYS A 114 -9.40 -9.85 8.05
N LEU A 115 -8.96 -11.11 8.12
CA LEU A 115 -7.78 -11.52 8.87
C LEU A 115 -6.47 -10.94 8.32
N ARG A 116 -6.43 -10.48 7.07
CA ARG A 116 -5.27 -9.73 6.54
C ARG A 116 -4.90 -8.54 7.43
N CYS A 117 -5.89 -7.94 8.09
CA CYS A 117 -5.70 -6.79 9.00
C CYS A 117 -6.00 -7.15 10.45
N HIS A 118 -6.99 -7.99 10.73
CA HIS A 118 -7.50 -8.26 12.07
C HIS A 118 -6.96 -9.53 12.73
N ALA A 119 -6.10 -10.31 12.08
CA ALA A 119 -5.43 -11.40 12.78
C ALA A 119 -4.48 -10.85 13.85
N ASP A 120 -4.52 -11.42 15.05
CA ASP A 120 -3.54 -11.12 16.09
C ASP A 120 -2.14 -11.49 15.60
N LEU A 121 -1.22 -10.55 15.73
CA LEU A 121 0.17 -10.72 15.37
C LEU A 121 1.04 -10.66 16.62
N SER A 122 1.98 -11.60 16.71
CA SER A 122 2.93 -11.69 17.81
C SER A 122 3.84 -10.46 17.99
N TYR A 123 3.79 -9.48 17.09
CA TYR A 123 4.62 -8.27 17.13
C TYR A 123 3.82 -7.08 17.64
N SER A 124 4.02 -6.74 18.91
CA SER A 124 3.33 -5.65 19.61
C SER A 124 3.69 -4.23 19.14
N ASN A 125 4.75 -4.06 18.36
CA ASN A 125 5.26 -2.74 17.93
C ASN A 125 4.95 -2.39 16.47
N SER A 126 4.11 -3.18 15.80
CA SER A 126 3.64 -2.82 14.46
C SER A 126 2.49 -1.81 14.54
N SER A 127 2.31 -1.00 13.50
CA SER A 127 1.14 -0.12 13.39
C SER A 127 -0.19 -0.89 13.41
N ARG A 128 -0.17 -2.17 13.08
CA ARG A 128 -1.30 -3.09 13.18
C ARG A 128 -1.69 -3.45 14.62
N ALA A 129 -0.77 -3.29 15.57
CA ALA A 129 -1.08 -3.55 16.99
C ALA A 129 -2.14 -2.60 17.57
N ALA A 130 -2.42 -1.49 16.88
CA ALA A 130 -3.49 -0.56 17.25
C ALA A 130 -4.86 -0.95 16.68
N LEU A 131 -4.93 -1.94 15.77
CA LEU A 131 -6.19 -2.43 15.21
C LEU A 131 -6.83 -3.44 16.17
N PRO A 132 -8.17 -3.47 16.25
CA PRO A 132 -8.87 -4.57 16.91
C PRO A 132 -8.42 -5.90 16.30
N ALA A 133 -7.81 -6.76 17.10
CA ALA A 133 -7.27 -8.03 16.65
C ALA A 133 -7.99 -9.19 17.31
N ILE A 134 -8.10 -10.29 16.59
CA ILE A 134 -8.70 -11.54 17.06
C ILE A 134 -7.73 -12.69 16.87
N ASP A 135 -7.82 -13.71 17.75
CA ASP A 135 -7.18 -14.99 17.47
C ASP A 135 -7.98 -15.73 16.37
N PRO A 136 -7.36 -16.00 15.21
CA PRO A 136 -8.06 -16.67 14.10
C PRO A 136 -8.53 -18.09 14.44
N ASN A 137 -7.95 -18.71 15.49
CA ASN A 137 -8.23 -20.09 15.89
C ASN A 137 -9.30 -20.17 17.00
N GLU A 138 -9.67 -19.05 17.61
CA GLU A 138 -10.63 -19.04 18.72
C GLU A 138 -11.94 -18.33 18.37
N HIS A 139 -11.89 -17.23 17.61
CA HIS A 139 -13.05 -16.42 17.30
C HIS A 139 -13.89 -17.03 16.17
N ASN A 140 -14.98 -17.73 16.49
CA ASN A 140 -15.99 -18.26 15.56
C ASN A 140 -15.38 -18.90 14.29
N VAL A 141 -14.52 -19.89 14.49
CA VAL A 141 -13.69 -20.48 13.42
C VAL A 141 -14.47 -21.08 12.25
N ASP A 142 -15.70 -21.52 12.50
CA ASP A 142 -16.57 -22.19 11.52
C ASP A 142 -17.49 -21.22 10.76
N SER A 143 -17.46 -19.92 11.10
CA SER A 143 -18.30 -18.88 10.48
C SER A 143 -17.47 -17.87 9.71
N VAL A 144 -18.03 -17.30 8.65
CA VAL A 144 -17.42 -16.14 7.96
C VAL A 144 -17.80 -14.87 8.69
N CYS A 145 -16.90 -13.89 8.67
CA CYS A 145 -17.04 -12.66 9.47
C CYS A 145 -18.33 -11.90 9.16
N VAL A 146 -18.73 -11.87 7.90
CA VAL A 146 -19.91 -11.15 7.40
C VAL A 146 -21.25 -11.77 7.80
N GLU A 147 -21.27 -12.93 8.46
CA GLU A 147 -22.48 -13.49 9.07
C GLU A 147 -22.89 -12.74 10.33
N CYS A 148 -21.94 -12.10 11.00
CA CYS A 148 -22.17 -11.36 12.25
C CYS A 148 -21.83 -9.88 12.12
N HIS A 149 -20.93 -9.48 11.22
CA HIS A 149 -20.46 -8.10 11.06
C HIS A 149 -20.90 -7.53 9.72
N ASP A 150 -21.47 -6.32 9.70
CA ASP A 150 -21.68 -5.58 8.45
C ASP A 150 -20.32 -5.23 7.85
N SER A 151 -20.06 -5.63 6.61
CA SER A 151 -18.77 -5.44 5.96
C SER A 151 -18.43 -3.96 5.69
N HIS A 152 -19.44 -3.10 5.56
CA HIS A 152 -19.25 -1.67 5.31
C HIS A 152 -19.29 -0.83 6.60
N ASN A 153 -19.90 -1.34 7.65
CA ASN A 153 -19.87 -0.73 8.99
C ASN A 153 -19.72 -1.81 10.05
N PRO A 154 -18.51 -2.36 10.24
CA PRO A 154 -18.29 -3.47 11.17
C PRO A 154 -18.26 -3.05 12.65
N ASP A 155 -18.95 -2.00 13.03
CA ASP A 155 -19.05 -1.57 14.40
C ASP A 155 -19.73 -2.63 15.27
N LEU A 156 -19.23 -2.81 16.48
CA LEU A 156 -19.74 -3.79 17.45
C LEU A 156 -20.79 -3.21 18.40
N GLU A 157 -21.03 -1.89 18.34
CA GLU A 157 -21.98 -1.23 19.26
C GLU A 157 -23.44 -1.60 18.98
N ASP A 158 -23.73 -2.17 17.79
CA ASP A 158 -25.09 -2.56 17.38
C ASP A 158 -25.37 -4.08 17.52
N MET A 159 -24.50 -4.86 18.20
CA MET A 159 -24.70 -6.31 18.43
C MET A 159 -25.18 -6.65 19.81
#